data_543f36f4d097feb108b6e28e032c27bc
#
_entry.id   543f36f4d097feb108b6e28e032c27bc
#
_cell.length_a   1.000
_cell.length_b   1.000
_cell.length_c   1.000
_cell.angle_alpha   90.00
_cell.angle_beta   90.00
_cell.angle_gamma   90.00
#
_symmetry.space_group_name_H-M   'P 1'
#
loop_
_entity.id
_entity.type
_entity.pdbx_description
1 polymer ?
#
loop_
_entity_poly.entity_id
_entity_poly.type
_entity_poly.pdbx_seq_one_letter_code
_entity_poly.pdbx_strand_id
1 'polypeptide(L)'
;MVNRSFRVDSNDINSFTPSYAGTNGSIATHSNLSATTAHSILKEDGGNAFDAAAGAMLVESLVNPQMFTMGGEGVMILKPNSKSPIVLNGNTKSPVNFNFLNLVTKGFREIPDQGIISAGVPSAFSSIFRLLQNYGKLNFRDIAKYASEYAKEGFPIHNGIVNQNKFGLRDMKEKFLNEWSNSANLYLKKGKLPNVGTLQKNKSFNSLLDYLSNYEKKLSGSRNSNFNKIHDAFYKGDIANSIIKHSNDRNGLLTKSDLSNYDVGFEKTIFEKFGDYYIHKTDIWGQGLTSLMMMKLCEKKKVKQLDNEESIHKFVESLKLTFADREMYFSGQQNPKVKAKHLLDNDYLSKRSRLITDKAIESIIPGDPLNHKTLLPLDNEIKPWGAGTVHISIIDKENNAISCTPSGGWIRSNEVVKDLGFPLGNRLMTFYLSKPGHVNFISPSQQPRTTLSPTLIINKQEKEIMSCGTMGGDAQDQWQAQFLIN
;
A
#
# COMPACT_ATOMS: atom_id res chain seq x y z
N MET A 1 -31.60 -20.01 -12.39
CA MET A 1 -31.02 -18.65 -12.38
C MET A 1 -31.19 -18.08 -11.00
N VAL A 2 -30.20 -18.16 -10.16
CA VAL A 2 -30.22 -17.50 -8.85
C VAL A 2 -29.63 -16.12 -9.07
N ASN A 3 -30.51 -15.12 -9.16
CA ASN A 3 -30.12 -13.72 -9.13
C ASN A 3 -29.58 -13.43 -7.70
N ARG A 4 -28.34 -13.76 -7.44
CA ARG A 4 -27.60 -13.21 -6.30
C ARG A 4 -27.12 -11.81 -6.67
N SER A 5 -28.07 -10.86 -6.73
CA SER A 5 -27.70 -9.48 -6.43
C SER A 5 -27.05 -9.51 -5.06
N PHE A 6 -25.94 -8.78 -4.85
CA PHE A 6 -25.43 -8.45 -3.51
C PHE A 6 -26.50 -7.56 -2.81
N ARG A 7 -27.62 -8.18 -2.42
CA ARG A 7 -28.54 -7.59 -1.46
C ARG A 7 -27.95 -7.90 -0.09
N VAL A 8 -27.25 -6.93 0.47
CA VAL A 8 -27.16 -6.89 1.92
C VAL A 8 -28.58 -6.74 2.41
N ASP A 9 -29.07 -7.76 3.07
CA ASP A 9 -30.41 -7.74 3.63
C ASP A 9 -30.48 -6.57 4.61
N SER A 10 -31.39 -5.62 4.41
CA SER A 10 -31.54 -4.42 5.24
C SER A 10 -31.92 -4.74 6.70
N ASN A 11 -32.02 -6.01 7.04
CA ASN A 11 -32.31 -6.53 8.38
C ASN A 11 -31.04 -6.99 9.14
N ASP A 12 -29.86 -6.86 8.57
CA ASP A 12 -28.63 -7.22 9.29
C ASP A 12 -28.22 -6.07 10.23
N ILE A 13 -28.77 -6.12 11.44
CA ILE A 13 -28.62 -5.12 12.51
C ILE A 13 -27.16 -5.05 13.04
N ASN A 14 -26.24 -5.89 12.56
CA ASN A 14 -24.89 -6.06 13.05
C ASN A 14 -23.80 -5.33 12.23
N SER A 15 -24.17 -4.59 11.22
CA SER A 15 -23.21 -3.77 10.46
C SER A 15 -23.06 -2.39 11.11
N PHE A 16 -21.85 -2.08 11.63
CA PHE A 16 -21.51 -0.76 12.16
C PHE A 16 -21.49 0.35 11.09
N THR A 17 -21.46 -0.01 9.82
CA THR A 17 -21.50 0.92 8.70
C THR A 17 -22.63 0.55 7.75
N PRO A 18 -23.50 1.51 7.38
CA PRO A 18 -24.59 1.25 6.47
C PRO A 18 -24.07 0.87 5.08
N SER A 19 -24.76 -0.06 4.41
CA SER A 19 -24.56 -0.34 3.01
C SER A 19 -25.26 0.70 2.15
N TYR A 20 -24.55 1.19 1.11
CA TYR A 20 -25.11 2.14 0.16
C TYR A 20 -25.16 1.48 -1.22
N ALA A 21 -26.28 1.65 -1.91
CA ALA A 21 -26.45 1.24 -3.29
C ALA A 21 -26.64 2.46 -4.21
N GLY A 22 -26.08 2.40 -5.40
CA GLY A 22 -26.19 3.48 -6.40
C GLY A 22 -26.06 2.93 -7.82
N THR A 23 -26.37 3.78 -8.80
CA THR A 23 -26.36 3.45 -10.23
C THR A 23 -25.17 4.03 -10.99
N ASN A 24 -24.40 4.92 -10.36
CA ASN A 24 -23.34 5.69 -11.01
C ASN A 24 -21.92 5.28 -10.60
N GLY A 25 -21.79 4.17 -9.89
CA GLY A 25 -20.52 3.67 -9.37
C GLY A 25 -20.51 3.54 -7.85
N SER A 26 -19.37 3.15 -7.31
CA SER A 26 -19.16 2.98 -5.86
C SER A 26 -17.82 3.55 -5.42
N ILE A 27 -17.78 4.08 -4.21
CA ILE A 27 -16.59 4.65 -3.58
C ILE A 27 -16.52 4.10 -2.16
N ALA A 28 -15.36 3.54 -1.80
CA ALA A 28 -15.02 3.20 -0.43
C ALA A 28 -13.59 3.65 -0.14
N THR A 29 -13.43 4.48 0.89
CA THR A 29 -12.13 5.02 1.31
C THR A 29 -12.04 5.00 2.83
N HIS A 30 -10.85 5.24 3.36
CA HIS A 30 -10.65 5.23 4.81
C HIS A 30 -11.25 6.47 5.51
N SER A 31 -11.36 7.60 4.80
CA SER A 31 -11.88 8.88 5.34
C SER A 31 -13.08 9.37 4.54
N ASN A 32 -14.09 9.92 5.25
CA ASN A 32 -15.21 10.60 4.61
C ASN A 32 -14.76 11.79 3.73
N LEU A 33 -13.68 12.50 4.10
CA LEU A 33 -13.16 13.62 3.32
C LEU A 33 -12.60 13.15 1.97
N SER A 34 -11.92 12.02 1.93
CA SER A 34 -11.44 11.43 0.69
C SER A 34 -12.58 10.82 -0.15
N ALA A 35 -13.60 10.23 0.49
CA ALA A 35 -14.80 9.76 -0.20
C ALA A 35 -15.57 10.89 -0.87
N THR A 36 -15.77 12.01 -0.16
CA THR A 36 -16.40 13.21 -0.71
C THR A 36 -15.58 13.77 -1.87
N THR A 37 -14.26 13.86 -1.72
CA THR A 37 -13.36 14.29 -2.81
C THR A 37 -13.50 13.41 -4.05
N ALA A 38 -13.46 12.09 -3.87
CA ALA A 38 -13.64 11.15 -4.98
C ALA A 38 -15.00 11.31 -5.66
N HIS A 39 -16.05 11.52 -4.88
CA HIS A 39 -17.40 11.76 -5.39
C HIS A 39 -17.48 13.06 -6.22
N SER A 40 -16.92 14.19 -5.72
CA SER A 40 -16.90 15.45 -6.47
C SER A 40 -16.11 15.32 -7.78
N ILE A 41 -14.97 14.62 -7.76
CA ILE A 41 -14.19 14.37 -8.98
C ILE A 41 -15.01 13.58 -10.02
N LEU A 42 -15.71 12.54 -9.60
CA LEU A 42 -16.54 11.73 -10.51
C LEU A 42 -17.75 12.48 -11.04
N LYS A 43 -18.45 13.22 -10.18
CA LYS A 43 -19.76 13.80 -10.50
C LYS A 43 -19.65 15.22 -11.04
N GLU A 44 -18.79 16.05 -10.47
CA GLU A 44 -18.75 17.49 -10.73
C GLU A 44 -17.65 17.86 -11.74
N ASP A 45 -16.47 17.25 -11.59
CA ASP A 45 -15.31 17.59 -12.44
C ASP A 45 -15.25 16.73 -13.72
N GLY A 46 -16.09 15.70 -13.86
CA GLY A 46 -16.11 14.84 -15.05
C GLY A 46 -14.94 13.84 -15.13
N GLY A 47 -14.27 13.60 -14.02
CA GLY A 47 -13.21 12.59 -13.89
C GLY A 47 -13.74 11.17 -13.96
N ASN A 48 -12.83 10.21 -14.01
CA ASN A 48 -13.11 8.78 -13.93
C ASN A 48 -12.62 8.17 -12.61
N ALA A 49 -12.75 6.85 -12.44
CA ALA A 49 -12.31 6.16 -11.23
C ALA A 49 -10.83 6.39 -10.90
N PHE A 50 -9.98 6.57 -11.89
CA PHE A 50 -8.53 6.78 -11.71
C PHE A 50 -8.22 8.20 -11.24
N ASP A 51 -8.91 9.20 -11.77
CA ASP A 51 -8.84 10.59 -11.30
C ASP A 51 -9.32 10.68 -9.85
N ALA A 52 -10.45 10.06 -9.55
CA ALA A 52 -11.03 10.04 -8.22
C ALA A 52 -10.13 9.36 -7.19
N ALA A 53 -9.47 8.26 -7.56
CA ALA A 53 -8.53 7.56 -6.69
C ALA A 53 -7.27 8.40 -6.43
N ALA A 54 -6.75 9.11 -7.43
CA ALA A 54 -5.63 10.04 -7.26
C ALA A 54 -5.97 11.18 -6.27
N GLY A 55 -7.16 11.77 -6.40
CA GLY A 55 -7.64 12.80 -5.49
C GLY A 55 -7.85 12.29 -4.07
N ALA A 56 -8.50 11.12 -3.94
CA ALA A 56 -8.68 10.46 -2.65
C ALA A 56 -7.33 10.16 -1.99
N MET A 57 -6.33 9.69 -2.74
CA MET A 57 -5.00 9.38 -2.23
C MET A 57 -4.28 10.64 -1.70
N LEU A 58 -4.37 11.77 -2.40
CA LEU A 58 -3.82 13.05 -1.92
C LEU A 58 -4.47 13.48 -0.62
N VAL A 59 -5.81 13.38 -0.52
CA VAL A 59 -6.55 13.74 0.71
C VAL A 59 -6.23 12.77 1.84
N GLU A 60 -6.22 11.45 1.60
CA GLU A 60 -5.84 10.45 2.63
C GLU A 60 -4.46 10.72 3.21
N SER A 61 -3.50 11.10 2.38
CA SER A 61 -2.14 11.40 2.84
C SER A 61 -2.05 12.59 3.80
N LEU A 62 -3.04 13.46 3.76
CA LEU A 62 -3.15 14.63 4.60
C LEU A 62 -3.96 14.37 5.87
N VAL A 63 -5.13 13.70 5.72
CA VAL A 63 -6.09 13.52 6.81
C VAL A 63 -5.88 12.26 7.64
N ASN A 64 -5.07 11.32 7.14
CA ASN A 64 -4.67 10.10 7.85
C ASN A 64 -3.15 9.91 7.90
N PRO A 65 -2.35 10.90 8.35
CA PRO A 65 -0.89 10.87 8.26
C PRO A 65 -0.25 9.78 9.14
N GLN A 66 -0.96 9.24 10.11
CA GLN A 66 -0.54 8.09 10.91
C GLN A 66 -0.63 6.76 10.11
N MET A 67 -1.40 6.74 9.03
CA MET A 67 -1.63 5.55 8.20
C MET A 67 -0.90 5.62 6.86
N PHE A 68 -0.74 6.82 6.29
CA PHE A 68 -0.11 7.07 5.00
C PHE A 68 0.19 8.55 4.80
N THR A 69 1.33 8.88 4.19
CA THR A 69 1.58 10.21 3.60
C THR A 69 2.25 10.08 2.24
N MET A 70 2.38 11.21 1.52
CA MET A 70 3.00 11.22 0.18
C MET A 70 4.50 10.88 0.17
N GLY A 71 5.15 10.75 1.31
CA GLY A 71 6.49 10.18 1.42
C GLY A 71 6.54 8.65 1.37
N GLY A 72 5.38 7.99 1.29
CA GLY A 72 5.21 6.54 1.20
C GLY A 72 5.04 6.02 -0.23
N GLU A 73 4.21 4.99 -0.37
CA GLU A 73 4.03 4.13 -1.54
C GLU A 73 2.59 4.14 -2.03
N GLY A 74 2.38 3.93 -3.35
CA GLY A 74 1.07 3.86 -3.97
C GLY A 74 0.90 2.63 -4.85
N VAL A 75 0.65 1.47 -4.24
CA VAL A 75 0.40 0.20 -4.96
C VAL A 75 -1.06 0.08 -5.35
N MET A 76 -1.33 -0.25 -6.62
CA MET A 76 -2.68 -0.28 -7.17
C MET A 76 -2.90 -1.44 -8.14
N ILE A 77 -4.13 -1.94 -8.18
CA ILE A 77 -4.63 -2.76 -9.30
C ILE A 77 -5.72 -1.97 -10.01
N LEU A 78 -5.59 -1.85 -11.31
CA LEU A 78 -6.45 -1.08 -12.19
C LEU A 78 -7.19 -2.03 -13.14
N LYS A 79 -8.48 -1.79 -13.38
CA LYS A 79 -9.27 -2.42 -14.44
C LYS A 79 -9.90 -1.31 -15.29
N PRO A 80 -9.20 -0.83 -16.32
CA PRO A 80 -9.83 0.06 -17.28
C PRO A 80 -10.95 -0.68 -18.01
N ASN A 81 -12.01 0.02 -18.36
CA ASN A 81 -13.12 -0.56 -19.09
C ASN A 81 -12.60 -1.30 -20.34
N SER A 82 -13.15 -2.47 -20.61
CA SER A 82 -12.81 -3.33 -21.76
C SER A 82 -11.32 -3.73 -21.87
N LYS A 83 -10.53 -3.58 -20.80
CA LYS A 83 -9.13 -4.03 -20.74
C LYS A 83 -8.90 -4.99 -19.60
N SER A 84 -7.89 -5.84 -19.71
CA SER A 84 -7.46 -6.72 -18.62
C SER A 84 -6.94 -5.92 -17.44
N PRO A 85 -7.10 -6.42 -16.20
CA PRO A 85 -6.52 -5.81 -15.02
C PRO A 85 -4.99 -5.70 -15.12
N ILE A 86 -4.45 -4.63 -14.55
CA ILE A 86 -3.02 -4.33 -14.54
C ILE A 86 -2.62 -3.80 -13.16
N VAL A 87 -1.41 -4.11 -12.73
CA VAL A 87 -0.79 -3.56 -11.52
C VAL A 87 -0.02 -2.30 -11.86
N LEU A 88 -0.20 -1.24 -11.08
CA LEU A 88 0.75 -0.15 -10.98
C LEU A 88 1.62 -0.43 -9.75
N ASN A 89 2.89 -0.81 -10.01
CA ASN A 89 3.86 -1.13 -8.97
C ASN A 89 4.47 0.15 -8.40
N GLY A 90 3.76 0.76 -7.48
CA GLY A 90 4.21 1.95 -6.75
C GLY A 90 5.00 1.63 -5.49
N ASN A 91 5.68 0.48 -5.41
CA ASN A 91 6.56 0.14 -4.28
C ASN A 91 7.82 1.02 -4.30
N THR A 92 8.33 1.36 -3.13
CA THR A 92 9.57 2.15 -2.99
C THR A 92 10.79 1.40 -3.53
N LYS A 93 11.92 2.11 -3.67
CA LYS A 93 13.21 1.54 -4.06
C LYS A 93 14.30 1.97 -3.07
N SER A 94 15.20 1.05 -2.73
CA SER A 94 16.34 1.35 -1.88
C SER A 94 17.35 2.24 -2.60
N PRO A 95 18.03 3.15 -1.89
CA PRO A 95 19.12 3.96 -2.43
C PRO A 95 20.29 3.11 -2.92
N VAL A 96 21.06 3.65 -3.84
CA VAL A 96 22.31 3.01 -4.33
C VAL A 96 23.31 2.78 -3.17
N ASN A 97 23.26 3.62 -2.15
CA ASN A 97 24.12 3.52 -0.96
C ASN A 97 23.57 2.57 0.12
N PHE A 98 22.38 1.97 -0.11
CA PHE A 98 21.76 1.04 0.83
C PHE A 98 22.34 -0.36 0.66
N ASN A 99 23.55 -0.58 1.19
CA ASN A 99 24.28 -1.85 1.12
C ASN A 99 24.80 -2.27 2.50
N PHE A 100 25.13 -3.55 2.61
CA PHE A 100 25.58 -4.16 3.86
C PHE A 100 26.77 -3.42 4.50
N LEU A 101 27.81 -3.15 3.73
CA LEU A 101 29.01 -2.53 4.25
C LEU A 101 28.72 -1.14 4.83
N ASN A 102 27.96 -0.31 4.10
CA ASN A 102 27.62 1.04 4.56
C ASN A 102 26.81 1.03 5.87
N LEU A 103 25.90 0.07 6.05
CA LEU A 103 25.11 0.00 7.28
C LEU A 103 25.94 -0.53 8.45
N VAL A 104 26.73 -1.58 8.23
CA VAL A 104 27.56 -2.16 9.29
C VAL A 104 28.66 -1.17 9.76
N THR A 105 29.28 -0.44 8.83
CA THR A 105 30.28 0.60 9.21
C THR A 105 29.66 1.78 9.96
N LYS A 106 28.35 2.03 9.76
CA LYS A 106 27.59 3.01 10.57
C LYS A 106 27.11 2.42 11.92
N GLY A 107 27.47 1.17 12.25
CA GLY A 107 27.14 0.52 13.52
C GLY A 107 25.79 -0.17 13.58
N PHE A 108 25.06 -0.28 12.47
CA PHE A 108 23.77 -0.98 12.44
C PHE A 108 23.98 -2.50 12.42
N ARG A 109 23.17 -3.21 13.22
CA ARG A 109 23.06 -4.69 13.19
C ARG A 109 21.77 -5.14 12.54
N GLU A 110 20.74 -4.28 12.58
CA GLU A 110 19.44 -4.43 11.93
C GLU A 110 19.03 -3.12 11.28
N ILE A 111 18.09 -3.17 10.34
CA ILE A 111 17.56 -1.95 9.73
C ILE A 111 16.52 -1.37 10.69
N PRO A 112 16.70 -0.10 11.12
CA PRO A 112 15.79 0.53 12.08
C PRO A 112 14.38 0.70 11.52
N ASP A 113 13.37 0.58 12.36
CA ASP A 113 11.97 0.77 12.01
C ASP A 113 11.56 2.26 11.95
N GLN A 114 12.44 3.16 12.33
CA GLN A 114 12.26 4.61 12.30
C GLN A 114 13.55 5.32 11.90
N GLY A 115 13.41 6.50 11.31
CA GLY A 115 14.53 7.36 10.96
C GLY A 115 15.01 7.20 9.51
N ILE A 116 15.91 8.08 9.15
CA ILE A 116 16.31 8.33 7.75
C ILE A 116 17.02 7.16 7.07
N ILE A 117 17.65 6.27 7.84
CA ILE A 117 18.40 5.10 7.31
C ILE A 117 17.48 4.12 6.58
N SER A 118 16.26 3.96 7.06
CA SER A 118 15.24 3.07 6.44
C SER A 118 14.39 3.79 5.38
N ALA A 119 14.74 5.03 5.02
CA ALA A 119 14.02 5.77 3.99
C ALA A 119 14.35 5.27 2.58
N GLY A 120 13.32 4.87 1.85
CA GLY A 120 13.38 4.62 0.41
C GLY A 120 12.94 5.83 -0.40
N VAL A 121 13.02 5.71 -1.72
CA VAL A 121 12.53 6.73 -2.65
C VAL A 121 11.00 6.89 -2.47
N PRO A 122 10.47 8.10 -2.19
CA PRO A 122 9.03 8.31 -2.08
C PRO A 122 8.36 8.06 -3.43
N SER A 123 7.45 7.10 -3.49
CA SER A 123 6.87 6.62 -4.76
C SER A 123 5.42 7.05 -5.00
N ALA A 124 4.75 7.55 -3.98
CA ALA A 124 3.32 7.88 -4.04
C ALA A 124 2.99 8.94 -5.12
N PHE A 125 3.82 9.98 -5.26
CA PHE A 125 3.62 10.99 -6.32
C PHE A 125 3.84 10.41 -7.72
N SER A 126 4.85 9.58 -7.93
CA SER A 126 5.08 8.89 -9.21
C SER A 126 3.88 8.01 -9.57
N SER A 127 3.31 7.30 -8.58
CA SER A 127 2.09 6.50 -8.78
C SER A 127 0.92 7.36 -9.25
N ILE A 128 0.68 8.50 -8.62
CA ILE A 128 -0.39 9.44 -9.03
C ILE A 128 -0.14 9.97 -10.45
N PHE A 129 1.09 10.43 -10.74
CA PHE A 129 1.39 11.01 -12.05
C PHE A 129 1.23 9.99 -13.17
N ARG A 130 1.69 8.75 -12.99
CA ARG A 130 1.58 7.69 -14.00
C ARG A 130 0.16 7.15 -14.13
N LEU A 131 -0.60 7.09 -13.01
CA LEU A 131 -2.02 6.77 -13.04
C LEU A 131 -2.80 7.79 -13.90
N LEU A 132 -2.64 9.08 -13.61
CA LEU A 132 -3.31 10.15 -14.34
C LEU A 132 -2.86 10.25 -15.80
N GLN A 133 -1.57 10.12 -16.07
CA GLN A 133 -1.03 10.15 -17.41
C GLN A 133 -1.66 9.11 -18.34
N ASN A 134 -1.81 7.87 -17.85
CA ASN A 134 -2.17 6.72 -18.67
C ASN A 134 -3.68 6.43 -18.66
N TYR A 135 -4.39 6.80 -17.59
CA TYR A 135 -5.78 6.38 -17.37
C TYR A 135 -6.71 7.52 -16.92
N GLY A 136 -6.20 8.62 -16.40
CA GLY A 136 -7.01 9.77 -15.98
C GLY A 136 -7.52 10.60 -17.16
N LYS A 137 -8.57 11.36 -16.91
CA LYS A 137 -9.17 12.36 -17.83
C LYS A 137 -8.76 13.79 -17.46
N LEU A 138 -8.54 14.06 -16.18
CA LEU A 138 -8.28 15.40 -15.62
C LEU A 138 -6.78 15.72 -15.55
N ASN A 139 -6.44 16.99 -15.39
CA ASN A 139 -5.09 17.43 -15.09
C ASN A 139 -4.77 17.25 -13.60
N PHE A 140 -3.50 17.23 -13.24
CA PHE A 140 -3.09 17.12 -11.85
C PHE A 140 -3.68 18.25 -10.97
N ARG A 141 -3.65 19.50 -11.46
CA ARG A 141 -4.17 20.66 -10.72
C ARG A 141 -5.67 20.56 -10.40
N ASP A 142 -6.46 19.95 -11.31
CA ASP A 142 -7.91 19.81 -11.13
C ASP A 142 -8.23 18.82 -10.00
N ILE A 143 -7.32 17.90 -9.74
CA ILE A 143 -7.41 16.87 -8.69
C ILE A 143 -6.77 17.37 -7.39
N ALA A 144 -5.61 18.00 -7.46
CA ALA A 144 -4.86 18.48 -6.29
C ALA A 144 -5.57 19.61 -5.53
N LYS A 145 -6.49 20.34 -6.17
CA LYS A 145 -7.24 21.45 -5.56
C LYS A 145 -7.90 21.09 -4.23
N TYR A 146 -8.46 19.89 -4.12
CA TYR A 146 -9.15 19.42 -2.91
C TYR A 146 -8.18 19.24 -1.72
N ALA A 147 -7.08 18.52 -1.95
CA ALA A 147 -6.07 18.34 -0.90
C ALA A 147 -5.38 19.66 -0.54
N SER A 148 -5.17 20.57 -1.54
CA SER A 148 -4.63 21.90 -1.32
C SER A 148 -5.56 22.73 -0.42
N GLU A 149 -6.87 22.70 -0.67
CA GLU A 149 -7.87 23.37 0.15
C GLU A 149 -7.86 22.86 1.61
N TYR A 150 -7.91 21.54 1.84
CA TYR A 150 -7.82 20.98 3.18
C TYR A 150 -6.49 21.29 3.87
N ALA A 151 -5.39 21.31 3.13
CA ALA A 151 -4.09 21.68 3.69
C ALA A 151 -4.01 23.16 4.11
N LYS A 152 -4.65 24.05 3.33
CA LYS A 152 -4.68 25.48 3.55
C LYS A 152 -5.69 25.88 4.63
N GLU A 153 -6.94 25.45 4.49
CA GLU A 153 -8.03 25.88 5.38
C GLU A 153 -8.09 25.02 6.66
N GLY A 154 -7.62 23.79 6.60
CA GLY A 154 -7.55 22.83 7.70
C GLY A 154 -8.61 21.75 7.61
N PHE A 155 -8.31 20.63 8.23
CA PHE A 155 -9.20 19.48 8.42
C PHE A 155 -9.29 19.11 9.90
N PRO A 156 -10.42 18.57 10.38
CA PRO A 156 -10.55 18.19 11.79
C PRO A 156 -9.69 16.98 12.13
N ILE A 157 -8.86 17.11 13.17
CA ILE A 157 -8.07 15.98 13.70
C ILE A 157 -9.03 14.95 14.29
N HIS A 158 -8.97 13.71 13.83
CA HIS A 158 -9.73 12.61 14.40
C HIS A 158 -8.92 11.83 15.46
N ASN A 159 -9.62 11.00 16.23
CA ASN A 159 -9.03 10.25 17.35
C ASN A 159 -7.85 9.36 16.93
N GLY A 160 -7.87 8.77 15.74
CA GLY A 160 -6.80 7.92 15.22
C GLY A 160 -5.45 8.66 15.09
N ILE A 161 -5.47 9.93 14.64
CA ILE A 161 -4.24 10.73 14.53
C ILE A 161 -3.59 10.92 15.92
N VAL A 162 -4.39 11.14 16.96
CA VAL A 162 -3.88 11.44 18.30
C VAL A 162 -3.52 10.17 19.07
N ASN A 163 -4.41 9.18 19.08
CA ASN A 163 -4.41 8.10 20.04
C ASN A 163 -4.19 6.69 19.48
N GLN A 164 -4.02 6.51 18.16
CA GLN A 164 -3.77 5.18 17.62
C GLN A 164 -2.47 4.61 18.18
N ASN A 165 -2.59 3.46 18.85
CA ASN A 165 -1.46 2.78 19.49
C ASN A 165 -0.30 2.55 18.50
N LYS A 166 0.91 2.91 18.90
CA LYS A 166 2.16 2.85 18.11
C LYS A 166 2.24 3.76 16.88
N PHE A 167 1.13 4.39 16.46
CA PHE A 167 1.08 5.19 15.23
C PHE A 167 0.63 6.63 15.45
N GLY A 168 -0.04 6.91 16.56
CA GLY A 168 -0.58 8.24 16.87
C GLY A 168 0.44 9.22 17.44
N LEU A 169 0.03 10.48 17.49
CA LEU A 169 0.86 11.57 18.02
C LEU A 169 1.25 11.39 19.47
N ARG A 170 0.41 10.71 20.27
CA ARG A 170 0.68 10.45 21.69
C ARG A 170 1.98 9.69 21.90
N ASP A 171 2.20 8.63 21.10
CA ASP A 171 3.39 7.80 21.23
C ASP A 171 4.64 8.47 20.63
N MET A 172 4.44 9.45 19.75
CA MET A 172 5.54 10.16 19.08
C MET A 172 5.92 11.49 19.72
N LYS A 173 5.14 11.98 20.68
CA LYS A 173 5.27 13.33 21.24
C LYS A 173 6.68 13.63 21.74
N GLU A 174 7.23 12.77 22.58
CA GLU A 174 8.56 12.99 23.20
C GLU A 174 9.66 12.98 22.13
N LYS A 175 9.58 12.05 21.17
CA LYS A 175 10.53 12.01 20.04
C LYS A 175 10.45 13.27 19.18
N PHE A 176 9.24 13.78 18.93
CA PHE A 176 9.06 15.03 18.20
C PHE A 176 9.68 16.21 18.90
N LEU A 177 9.50 16.34 20.22
CA LEU A 177 10.04 17.44 20.99
C LEU A 177 11.56 17.39 21.09
N ASN A 178 12.15 16.20 21.21
CA ASN A 178 13.57 16.04 21.48
C ASN A 178 14.42 15.88 20.20
N GLU A 179 13.87 15.27 19.13
CA GLU A 179 14.65 14.87 17.96
C GLU A 179 14.08 15.39 16.63
N TRP A 180 12.74 15.52 16.52
CA TRP A 180 12.05 15.78 15.25
C TRP A 180 11.28 17.10 15.26
N SER A 181 12.03 18.20 15.34
CA SER A 181 11.47 19.55 15.51
C SER A 181 10.49 19.96 14.40
N ASN A 182 10.71 19.55 13.15
CA ASN A 182 9.77 19.83 12.05
C ASN A 182 8.43 19.10 12.25
N SER A 183 8.47 17.85 12.75
CA SER A 183 7.27 17.10 13.09
C SER A 183 6.54 17.73 14.28
N ALA A 184 7.28 18.17 15.31
CA ALA A 184 6.71 18.89 16.44
C ALA A 184 5.98 20.17 15.98
N ASN A 185 6.62 20.97 15.13
CA ASN A 185 6.05 22.21 14.61
C ASN A 185 4.78 21.99 13.78
N LEU A 186 4.72 20.89 13.02
CA LEU A 186 3.54 20.57 12.20
C LEU A 186 2.38 20.03 13.04
N TYR A 187 2.66 19.05 13.92
CA TYR A 187 1.60 18.24 14.55
C TYR A 187 1.27 18.63 16.00
N LEU A 188 2.17 19.32 16.71
CA LEU A 188 1.93 19.72 18.09
C LEU A 188 1.55 21.20 18.19
N LYS A 189 0.66 21.52 19.13
CA LYS A 189 0.24 22.90 19.42
C LYS A 189 1.06 23.44 20.61
N LYS A 190 2.09 24.24 20.34
CA LYS A 190 3.03 24.72 21.38
C LYS A 190 3.58 23.57 22.24
N GLY A 191 4.03 22.48 21.60
CA GLY A 191 4.57 21.30 22.26
C GLY A 191 3.54 20.38 22.94
N LYS A 192 2.24 20.66 22.79
CA LYS A 192 1.14 19.85 23.36
C LYS A 192 0.42 19.07 22.25
N LEU A 193 -0.14 17.92 22.61
CA LEU A 193 -1.03 17.17 21.73
C LEU A 193 -2.27 18.03 21.39
N PRO A 194 -2.68 18.04 20.11
CA PRO A 194 -3.92 18.71 19.74
C PRO A 194 -5.14 17.95 20.27
N ASN A 195 -6.21 18.66 20.52
CA ASN A 195 -7.49 18.03 20.85
C ASN A 195 -8.14 17.47 19.57
N VAL A 196 -8.86 16.35 19.69
CA VAL A 196 -9.72 15.83 18.62
C VAL A 196 -10.74 16.90 18.23
N GLY A 197 -11.00 17.05 16.94
CA GLY A 197 -11.84 18.11 16.37
C GLY A 197 -11.13 19.44 16.09
N THR A 198 -9.90 19.63 16.57
CA THR A 198 -9.10 20.82 16.24
C THR A 198 -8.75 20.81 14.75
N LEU A 199 -8.82 21.97 14.09
CA LEU A 199 -8.39 22.10 12.68
C LEU A 199 -6.87 22.03 12.58
N GLN A 200 -6.38 21.08 11.79
CA GLN A 200 -4.98 20.92 11.42
C GLN A 200 -4.76 21.50 10.03
N LYS A 201 -3.78 22.38 9.88
CA LYS A 201 -3.30 22.93 8.61
C LYS A 201 -1.94 22.37 8.27
N ASN A 202 -1.63 22.25 6.98
CA ASN A 202 -0.31 21.85 6.50
C ASN A 202 0.15 22.78 5.37
N LYS A 203 0.67 23.93 5.73
CA LYS A 203 1.07 24.98 4.79
C LYS A 203 2.14 24.53 3.80
N SER A 204 3.10 23.71 4.25
CA SER A 204 4.16 23.19 3.37
C SER A 204 3.59 22.27 2.30
N PHE A 205 2.65 21.38 2.67
CA PHE A 205 1.99 20.52 1.70
C PHE A 205 1.12 21.32 0.72
N ASN A 206 0.38 22.32 1.20
CA ASN A 206 -0.32 23.25 0.31
C ASN A 206 0.63 23.90 -0.69
N SER A 207 1.74 24.48 -0.22
CA SER A 207 2.72 25.14 -1.09
C SER A 207 3.31 24.19 -2.14
N LEU A 208 3.54 22.93 -1.78
CA LEU A 208 3.99 21.90 -2.71
C LEU A 208 2.95 21.63 -3.82
N LEU A 209 1.67 21.43 -3.43
CA LEU A 209 0.59 21.20 -4.40
C LEU A 209 0.35 22.40 -5.31
N ASP A 210 0.39 23.60 -4.75
CA ASP A 210 0.29 24.86 -5.51
C ASP A 210 1.47 25.03 -6.48
N TYR A 211 2.68 24.69 -6.05
CA TYR A 211 3.86 24.73 -6.94
C TYR A 211 3.68 23.80 -8.15
N LEU A 212 3.32 22.52 -7.93
CA LEU A 212 3.13 21.55 -8.99
C LEU A 212 1.95 21.93 -9.91
N SER A 213 0.86 22.42 -9.34
CA SER A 213 -0.32 22.87 -10.09
C SER A 213 -0.01 24.10 -10.97
N ASN A 214 0.71 25.07 -10.42
CA ASN A 214 1.13 26.27 -11.16
C ASN A 214 2.20 25.95 -12.21
N TYR A 215 3.06 24.97 -11.94
CA TYR A 215 4.00 24.47 -12.94
C TYR A 215 3.25 23.83 -14.11
N GLU A 216 2.30 22.92 -13.84
CA GLU A 216 1.46 22.29 -14.87
C GLU A 216 0.72 23.32 -15.72
N LYS A 217 0.15 24.35 -15.09
CA LYS A 217 -0.62 25.42 -15.78
C LYS A 217 0.20 26.15 -16.85
N LYS A 218 1.52 26.21 -16.70
CA LYS A 218 2.44 26.87 -17.65
C LYS A 218 2.85 25.95 -18.82
N LEU A 219 2.50 24.67 -18.75
CA LEU A 219 2.88 23.70 -19.79
C LEU A 219 1.89 23.74 -20.96
N SER A 220 2.42 23.75 -22.18
CA SER A 220 1.65 23.78 -23.43
C SER A 220 1.79 22.49 -24.28
N GLY A 221 2.42 21.46 -23.72
CA GLY A 221 2.64 20.18 -24.41
C GLY A 221 1.43 19.24 -24.42
N SER A 222 1.60 18.09 -25.05
CA SER A 222 0.63 17.00 -24.94
C SER A 222 0.50 16.52 -23.47
N ARG A 223 -0.62 15.87 -23.12
CA ARG A 223 -0.85 15.29 -21.80
C ARG A 223 0.35 14.47 -21.32
N ASN A 224 0.83 13.53 -22.16
CA ASN A 224 1.96 12.69 -21.81
C ASN A 224 3.23 13.51 -21.53
N SER A 225 3.52 14.51 -22.36
CA SER A 225 4.66 15.41 -22.15
C SER A 225 4.53 16.21 -20.85
N ASN A 226 3.33 16.72 -20.56
CA ASN A 226 3.10 17.51 -19.36
C ASN A 226 3.26 16.69 -18.10
N PHE A 227 2.71 15.46 -18.03
CA PHE A 227 2.91 14.57 -16.87
C PHE A 227 4.37 14.14 -16.68
N ASN A 228 5.13 13.94 -17.77
CA ASN A 228 6.58 13.71 -17.67
C ASN A 228 7.30 14.91 -17.05
N LYS A 229 6.94 16.14 -17.45
CA LYS A 229 7.55 17.35 -16.90
C LYS A 229 7.17 17.59 -15.45
N ILE A 230 5.93 17.28 -15.02
CA ILE A 230 5.51 17.34 -13.62
C ILE A 230 6.28 16.30 -12.78
N HIS A 231 6.40 15.09 -13.29
CA HIS A 231 7.22 14.04 -12.67
C HIS A 231 8.67 14.51 -12.51
N ASP A 232 9.28 15.07 -13.56
CA ASP A 232 10.63 15.61 -13.51
C ASP A 232 10.76 16.79 -12.52
N ALA A 233 9.76 17.68 -12.43
CA ALA A 233 9.74 18.76 -11.47
C ALA A 233 9.79 18.23 -10.01
N PHE A 234 9.14 17.11 -9.73
CA PHE A 234 9.21 16.47 -8.42
C PHE A 234 10.53 15.72 -8.19
N TYR A 235 10.95 14.87 -9.13
CA TYR A 235 12.04 13.92 -8.91
C TYR A 235 13.42 14.44 -9.33
N LYS A 236 13.51 15.55 -10.08
CA LYS A 236 14.78 16.13 -10.57
C LYS A 236 14.95 17.60 -10.19
N GLY A 237 13.86 18.29 -9.79
CA GLY A 237 13.83 19.72 -9.47
C GLY A 237 14.12 20.03 -8.00
N ASP A 238 13.62 21.18 -7.54
CA ASP A 238 13.85 21.71 -6.18
C ASP A 238 13.24 20.83 -5.09
N ILE A 239 12.15 20.13 -5.40
CA ILE A 239 11.53 19.18 -4.46
C ILE A 239 12.52 18.04 -4.17
N ALA A 240 13.14 17.47 -5.20
CA ALA A 240 14.20 16.47 -5.04
C ALA A 240 15.38 17.02 -4.23
N ASN A 241 15.81 18.27 -4.49
CA ASN A 241 16.88 18.91 -3.71
C ASN A 241 16.51 19.03 -2.21
N SER A 242 15.27 19.37 -1.88
CA SER A 242 14.76 19.43 -0.50
C SER A 242 14.79 18.05 0.18
N ILE A 243 14.39 16.99 -0.53
CA ILE A 243 14.45 15.60 -0.03
C ILE A 243 15.89 15.20 0.25
N ILE A 244 16.81 15.43 -0.69
CA ILE A 244 18.23 15.07 -0.56
C ILE A 244 18.89 15.88 0.55
N LYS A 245 18.62 17.18 0.64
CA LYS A 245 19.12 17.99 1.75
C LYS A 245 18.67 17.43 3.10
N HIS A 246 17.36 17.14 3.26
CA HIS A 246 16.82 16.55 4.48
C HIS A 246 17.47 15.21 4.82
N SER A 247 17.71 14.35 3.81
CA SER A 247 18.41 13.08 3.98
C SER A 247 19.85 13.29 4.47
N ASN A 248 20.61 14.16 3.80
CA ASN A 248 22.02 14.42 4.12
C ASN A 248 22.20 15.04 5.50
N ASP A 249 21.36 16.02 5.87
CA ASP A 249 21.38 16.68 7.16
C ASP A 249 21.18 15.68 8.34
N ARG A 250 20.69 14.46 8.06
CA ARG A 250 20.41 13.37 9.02
C ARG A 250 21.23 12.10 8.77
N ASN A 251 22.32 12.21 8.00
CA ASN A 251 23.18 11.08 7.62
C ASN A 251 22.44 9.94 6.88
N GLY A 252 21.39 10.27 6.11
CA GLY A 252 20.65 9.34 5.27
C GLY A 252 21.43 8.86 4.05
N LEU A 253 20.81 8.00 3.26
CA LEU A 253 21.49 7.31 2.14
C LEU A 253 20.96 7.71 0.76
N LEU A 254 19.87 8.48 0.68
CA LEU A 254 19.27 8.92 -0.59
C LEU A 254 20.21 9.87 -1.35
N THR A 255 20.33 9.65 -2.65
CA THR A 255 21.09 10.48 -3.59
C THR A 255 20.19 11.09 -4.65
N LYS A 256 20.68 12.12 -5.35
CA LYS A 256 19.97 12.70 -6.50
C LYS A 256 19.68 11.67 -7.59
N SER A 257 20.60 10.73 -7.84
CA SER A 257 20.42 9.69 -8.83
C SER A 257 19.31 8.71 -8.46
N ASP A 258 19.12 8.41 -7.16
CA ASP A 258 18.02 7.55 -6.71
C ASP A 258 16.66 8.16 -7.03
N LEU A 259 16.50 9.46 -6.82
CA LEU A 259 15.28 10.17 -7.17
C LEU A 259 15.10 10.33 -8.67
N SER A 260 16.13 10.82 -9.38
CA SER A 260 16.03 11.13 -10.82
C SER A 260 15.83 9.92 -11.72
N ASN A 261 16.25 8.74 -11.26
CA ASN A 261 16.09 7.46 -11.97
C ASN A 261 14.86 6.67 -11.50
N TYR A 262 14.08 7.23 -10.57
CA TYR A 262 12.89 6.54 -10.07
C TYR A 262 11.68 6.79 -10.96
N ASP A 263 11.02 5.73 -11.32
CA ASP A 263 9.69 5.74 -11.93
C ASP A 263 8.95 4.45 -11.53
N VAL A 264 7.62 4.51 -11.50
CA VAL A 264 6.78 3.34 -11.27
C VAL A 264 6.51 2.60 -12.58
N GLY A 265 6.40 1.28 -12.49
CA GLY A 265 6.10 0.42 -13.61
C GLY A 265 4.66 -0.11 -13.62
N PHE A 266 4.22 -0.55 -14.80
CA PHE A 266 2.99 -1.32 -14.96
C PHE A 266 3.35 -2.79 -15.19
N GLU A 267 2.63 -3.69 -14.48
CA GLU A 267 2.86 -5.13 -14.50
C GLU A 267 1.55 -5.88 -14.69
N LYS A 268 1.63 -7.14 -15.14
CA LYS A 268 0.45 -8.01 -15.16
C LYS A 268 0.05 -8.39 -13.74
N THR A 269 -1.25 -8.51 -13.50
CA THR A 269 -1.74 -9.14 -12.26
C THR A 269 -1.41 -10.62 -12.26
N ILE A 270 -1.19 -11.20 -11.06
CA ILE A 270 -1.42 -12.63 -10.86
C ILE A 270 -2.88 -12.82 -10.48
N PHE A 271 -3.44 -13.97 -10.82
CA PHE A 271 -4.83 -14.27 -10.48
C PHE A 271 -5.06 -15.77 -10.35
N GLU A 272 -6.07 -16.10 -9.56
CA GLU A 272 -6.61 -17.47 -9.44
C GLU A 272 -8.13 -17.47 -9.58
N LYS A 273 -8.65 -18.59 -10.06
CA LYS A 273 -10.09 -18.80 -10.19
C LYS A 273 -10.64 -19.44 -8.92
N PHE A 274 -11.72 -18.83 -8.40
CA PHE A 274 -12.52 -19.36 -7.29
C PHE A 274 -14.00 -19.29 -7.68
N GLY A 275 -14.67 -20.43 -7.82
CA GLY A 275 -16.03 -20.50 -8.36
C GLY A 275 -16.11 -19.86 -9.76
N ASP A 276 -16.97 -18.87 -9.92
CA ASP A 276 -17.14 -18.11 -11.17
C ASP A 276 -16.34 -16.81 -11.22
N TYR A 277 -15.45 -16.56 -10.24
CA TYR A 277 -14.69 -15.33 -10.11
C TYR A 277 -13.20 -15.55 -10.30
N TYR A 278 -12.54 -14.54 -10.84
CA TYR A 278 -11.08 -14.41 -10.86
C TYR A 278 -10.66 -13.35 -9.84
N ILE A 279 -9.76 -13.73 -8.93
CA ILE A 279 -9.22 -12.84 -7.89
C ILE A 279 -7.85 -12.39 -8.35
N HIS A 280 -7.70 -11.11 -8.62
CA HIS A 280 -6.48 -10.48 -9.13
C HIS A 280 -5.69 -9.85 -7.98
N LYS A 281 -4.39 -10.11 -7.96
CA LYS A 281 -3.42 -9.64 -6.95
C LYS A 281 -2.12 -9.14 -7.60
N THR A 282 -1.25 -8.53 -6.79
CA THR A 282 0.12 -8.18 -7.14
C THR A 282 1.02 -9.41 -7.15
N ASP A 283 2.14 -9.37 -7.89
CA ASP A 283 3.12 -10.46 -7.93
C ASP A 283 3.87 -10.61 -6.58
N ILE A 284 4.81 -11.53 -6.53
CA ILE A 284 5.57 -12.05 -5.38
C ILE A 284 6.28 -10.97 -4.52
N TRP A 285 6.44 -9.76 -5.02
CA TRP A 285 6.94 -8.63 -4.23
C TRP A 285 5.90 -8.04 -3.27
N GLY A 286 4.60 -8.20 -3.59
CA GLY A 286 3.48 -7.86 -2.74
C GLY A 286 2.99 -9.07 -1.94
N GLN A 287 2.16 -8.83 -0.94
CA GLN A 287 1.67 -9.93 -0.08
C GLN A 287 0.44 -10.64 -0.65
N GLY A 288 -0.19 -10.11 -1.71
CA GLY A 288 -1.45 -10.61 -2.25
C GLY A 288 -1.44 -12.09 -2.67
N LEU A 289 -0.31 -12.60 -3.13
CA LEU A 289 -0.13 -14.03 -3.43
C LEU A 289 -0.42 -14.93 -2.21
N THR A 290 -0.19 -14.43 -0.99
CA THR A 290 -0.47 -15.16 0.26
C THR A 290 -1.95 -15.53 0.37
N SER A 291 -2.87 -14.59 0.07
CA SER A 291 -4.31 -14.88 0.13
C SER A 291 -4.73 -15.89 -0.95
N LEU A 292 -4.18 -15.82 -2.16
CA LEU A 292 -4.46 -16.81 -3.21
C LEU A 292 -4.00 -18.21 -2.80
N MET A 293 -2.80 -18.34 -2.25
CA MET A 293 -2.29 -19.62 -1.73
C MET A 293 -3.16 -20.17 -0.59
N MET A 294 -3.51 -19.32 0.41
CA MET A 294 -4.40 -19.71 1.51
C MET A 294 -5.74 -20.24 1.00
N MET A 295 -6.40 -19.49 0.13
CA MET A 295 -7.69 -19.88 -0.44
C MET A 295 -7.59 -21.20 -1.21
N LYS A 296 -6.53 -21.40 -1.99
CA LYS A 296 -6.28 -22.68 -2.69
C LYS A 296 -6.06 -23.85 -1.73
N LEU A 297 -5.35 -23.64 -0.63
CA LEU A 297 -5.20 -24.67 0.41
C LEU A 297 -6.54 -24.96 1.09
N CYS A 298 -7.32 -23.94 1.42
CA CYS A 298 -8.68 -24.09 1.95
C CYS A 298 -9.59 -24.85 0.99
N GLU A 299 -9.55 -24.55 -0.32
CA GLU A 299 -10.29 -25.28 -1.33
C GLU A 299 -9.93 -26.77 -1.36
N LYS A 300 -8.61 -27.12 -1.31
CA LYS A 300 -8.14 -28.51 -1.23
C LYS A 300 -8.57 -29.22 0.06
N LYS A 301 -8.74 -28.49 1.15
CA LYS A 301 -9.22 -28.99 2.45
C LYS A 301 -10.76 -28.91 2.56
N LYS A 302 -11.45 -28.54 1.48
CA LYS A 302 -12.92 -28.44 1.39
C LYS A 302 -13.53 -27.44 2.41
N VAL A 303 -12.80 -26.42 2.78
CA VAL A 303 -13.30 -25.30 3.57
C VAL A 303 -14.17 -24.44 2.69
N LYS A 304 -15.46 -24.33 3.03
CA LYS A 304 -16.45 -23.53 2.29
C LYS A 304 -16.86 -22.27 3.01
N GLN A 305 -16.76 -22.29 4.33
CA GLN A 305 -17.12 -21.21 5.23
C GLN A 305 -16.36 -21.38 6.55
N LEU A 306 -16.11 -20.29 7.26
CA LEU A 306 -15.37 -20.30 8.54
C LEU A 306 -16.34 -20.24 9.72
N ASP A 307 -17.26 -21.21 9.81
CA ASP A 307 -18.39 -21.26 10.73
C ASP A 307 -18.27 -22.33 11.84
N ASN A 308 -17.19 -23.13 11.82
CA ASN A 308 -16.95 -24.19 12.81
C ASN A 308 -15.45 -24.37 13.10
N GLU A 309 -15.13 -25.09 14.19
CA GLU A 309 -13.75 -25.30 14.66
C GLU A 309 -12.87 -25.97 13.62
N GLU A 310 -13.38 -26.96 12.90
CA GLU A 310 -12.61 -27.68 11.87
C GLU A 310 -12.22 -26.77 10.72
N SER A 311 -13.15 -25.95 10.22
CA SER A 311 -12.90 -25.00 9.13
C SER A 311 -11.94 -23.90 9.54
N ILE A 312 -12.08 -23.37 10.77
CA ILE A 312 -11.15 -22.39 11.34
C ILE A 312 -9.76 -22.99 11.51
N HIS A 313 -9.65 -24.21 12.06
CA HIS A 313 -8.38 -24.92 12.19
C HIS A 313 -7.67 -25.05 10.82
N LYS A 314 -8.37 -25.57 9.81
CA LYS A 314 -7.82 -25.74 8.44
C LYS A 314 -7.38 -24.42 7.84
N PHE A 315 -8.12 -23.34 8.08
CA PHE A 315 -7.75 -22.00 7.65
C PHE A 315 -6.46 -21.52 8.32
N VAL A 316 -6.35 -21.67 9.65
CA VAL A 316 -5.17 -21.27 10.40
C VAL A 316 -3.93 -22.06 9.97
N GLU A 317 -4.06 -23.39 9.76
CA GLU A 317 -2.96 -24.20 9.27
C GLU A 317 -2.54 -23.84 7.84
N SER A 318 -3.51 -23.52 6.96
CA SER A 318 -3.24 -22.98 5.62
C SER A 318 -2.45 -21.67 5.68
N LEU A 319 -2.81 -20.80 6.60
CA LEU A 319 -2.13 -19.53 6.86
C LEU A 319 -0.66 -19.76 7.29
N LYS A 320 -0.41 -20.64 8.26
CA LYS A 320 0.94 -20.96 8.73
C LYS A 320 1.84 -21.44 7.59
N LEU A 321 1.36 -22.38 6.77
CA LEU A 321 2.11 -22.92 5.63
C LEU A 321 2.40 -21.82 4.60
N THR A 322 1.43 -20.97 4.30
CA THR A 322 1.58 -19.91 3.32
C THR A 322 2.54 -18.82 3.80
N PHE A 323 2.49 -18.46 5.08
CA PHE A 323 3.42 -17.47 5.65
C PHE A 323 4.85 -18.00 5.74
N ALA A 324 5.02 -19.32 5.94
CA ALA A 324 6.34 -19.95 5.85
C ALA A 324 6.93 -19.82 4.43
N ASP A 325 6.13 -20.07 3.40
CA ASP A 325 6.54 -19.90 2.00
C ASP A 325 6.78 -18.44 1.65
N ARG A 326 5.93 -17.51 2.16
CA ARG A 326 6.13 -16.08 2.02
C ARG A 326 7.50 -15.65 2.56
N GLU A 327 7.84 -16.08 3.76
CA GLU A 327 9.11 -15.74 4.38
C GLU A 327 10.30 -16.17 3.53
N MET A 328 10.21 -17.36 2.95
CA MET A 328 11.30 -17.95 2.16
C MET A 328 11.45 -17.31 0.77
N TYR A 329 10.36 -16.86 0.13
CA TYR A 329 10.38 -16.58 -1.32
C TYR A 329 9.91 -15.20 -1.75
N PHE A 330 9.12 -14.48 -0.92
CA PHE A 330 8.57 -13.20 -1.36
C PHE A 330 9.62 -12.10 -1.25
N SER A 331 9.86 -11.43 -2.37
CA SER A 331 10.83 -10.32 -2.46
C SER A 331 10.55 -9.44 -3.67
N GLY A 332 11.09 -8.23 -3.64
CA GLY A 332 11.11 -7.32 -4.80
C GLY A 332 12.30 -7.53 -5.72
N GLN A 333 12.98 -8.67 -5.66
CA GLN A 333 14.07 -9.00 -6.57
C GLN A 333 13.59 -9.07 -8.01
N GLN A 334 14.41 -8.53 -8.92
CA GLN A 334 14.19 -8.74 -10.35
C GLN A 334 14.54 -10.20 -10.70
N ASN A 335 13.62 -10.86 -11.42
CA ASN A 335 13.80 -12.26 -11.86
C ASN A 335 14.11 -13.27 -10.74
N PRO A 336 13.27 -13.37 -9.69
CA PRO A 336 13.48 -14.34 -8.63
C PRO A 336 13.44 -15.77 -9.19
N LYS A 337 14.23 -16.68 -8.60
CA LYS A 337 14.27 -18.10 -8.99
C LYS A 337 12.90 -18.78 -8.81
N VAL A 338 12.23 -18.51 -7.70
CA VAL A 338 10.86 -18.93 -7.44
C VAL A 338 9.92 -17.79 -7.85
N LYS A 339 8.94 -18.10 -8.69
CA LYS A 339 7.93 -17.16 -9.19
C LYS A 339 6.55 -17.53 -8.66
N ALA A 340 5.59 -16.61 -8.69
CA ALA A 340 4.21 -16.85 -8.25
C ALA A 340 3.60 -18.14 -8.82
N LYS A 341 3.81 -18.42 -10.10
CA LYS A 341 3.31 -19.64 -10.74
C LYS A 341 3.80 -20.95 -10.09
N HIS A 342 5.00 -20.96 -9.50
CA HIS A 342 5.53 -22.14 -8.82
C HIS A 342 4.87 -22.34 -7.45
N LEU A 343 4.55 -21.24 -6.76
CA LEU A 343 3.85 -21.25 -5.47
C LEU A 343 2.35 -21.55 -5.61
N LEU A 344 1.76 -21.23 -6.77
CA LEU A 344 0.38 -21.55 -7.11
C LEU A 344 0.22 -22.88 -7.87
N ASP A 345 1.33 -23.58 -8.11
CA ASP A 345 1.30 -24.88 -8.78
C ASP A 345 0.40 -25.87 -8.02
N ASN A 346 -0.47 -26.55 -8.77
CA ASN A 346 -1.50 -27.41 -8.18
C ASN A 346 -0.90 -28.61 -7.43
N ASP A 347 0.17 -29.23 -7.97
CA ASP A 347 0.82 -30.38 -7.34
C ASP A 347 1.60 -29.96 -6.10
N TYR A 348 2.26 -28.81 -6.18
CA TYR A 348 2.91 -28.21 -5.01
C TYR A 348 1.90 -27.96 -3.88
N LEU A 349 0.81 -27.24 -4.17
CA LEU A 349 -0.22 -26.95 -3.17
C LEU A 349 -0.92 -28.22 -2.67
N SER A 350 -1.07 -29.26 -3.51
CA SER A 350 -1.60 -30.56 -3.09
C SER A 350 -0.68 -31.25 -2.08
N LYS A 351 0.64 -31.18 -2.26
CA LYS A 351 1.59 -31.68 -1.28
C LYS A 351 1.58 -30.86 0.01
N ARG A 352 1.53 -29.54 -0.09
CA ARG A 352 1.41 -28.64 1.07
C ARG A 352 0.15 -28.92 1.88
N SER A 353 -1.01 -29.13 1.22
CA SER A 353 -2.28 -29.39 1.90
C SER A 353 -2.30 -30.69 2.71
N ARG A 354 -1.45 -31.68 2.39
CA ARG A 354 -1.33 -32.94 3.17
C ARG A 354 -0.72 -32.72 4.55
N LEU A 355 -0.01 -31.62 4.76
CA LEU A 355 0.54 -31.27 6.07
C LEU A 355 -0.55 -30.75 7.03
N ILE A 356 -1.69 -30.32 6.50
CA ILE A 356 -2.84 -29.90 7.31
C ILE A 356 -3.60 -31.15 7.76
N THR A 357 -3.45 -31.50 9.02
CA THR A 357 -4.13 -32.62 9.68
C THR A 357 -5.09 -32.08 10.74
N ASP A 358 -5.58 -32.92 11.63
CA ASP A 358 -6.35 -32.57 12.82
C ASP A 358 -5.48 -31.99 13.96
N LYS A 359 -4.15 -32.04 13.79
CA LYS A 359 -3.19 -31.48 14.75
C LYS A 359 -2.60 -30.19 14.26
N ALA A 360 -2.37 -29.26 15.17
CA ALA A 360 -1.72 -27.99 14.88
C ALA A 360 -0.24 -28.19 14.47
N ILE A 361 0.18 -27.48 13.43
CA ILE A 361 1.60 -27.40 13.04
C ILE A 361 2.30 -26.45 14.03
N GLU A 362 3.29 -26.94 14.75
CA GLU A 362 4.03 -26.18 15.77
C GLU A 362 5.18 -25.36 15.19
N SER A 363 5.73 -25.79 14.05
CA SER A 363 6.91 -25.18 13.43
C SER A 363 6.59 -24.43 12.15
N ILE A 364 7.41 -23.43 11.80
CA ILE A 364 7.33 -22.71 10.53
C ILE A 364 7.99 -23.57 9.45
N ILE A 365 7.19 -24.27 8.64
CA ILE A 365 7.67 -25.26 7.67
C ILE A 365 7.46 -24.74 6.24
N PRO A 366 8.48 -24.19 5.57
CA PRO A 366 8.39 -23.82 4.17
C PRO A 366 8.42 -25.05 3.25
N GLY A 367 7.93 -24.89 2.02
CA GLY A 367 8.08 -25.88 0.97
C GLY A 367 9.14 -25.48 -0.05
N ASP A 368 9.53 -26.43 -0.91
CA ASP A 368 10.30 -26.19 -2.14
C ASP A 368 9.36 -26.31 -3.33
N PRO A 369 8.90 -25.19 -3.91
CA PRO A 369 7.93 -25.21 -5.01
C PRO A 369 8.53 -25.67 -6.34
N LEU A 370 9.85 -25.73 -6.48
CA LEU A 370 10.52 -26.19 -7.69
C LEU A 370 10.66 -27.72 -7.73
N ASN A 371 10.86 -28.34 -6.55
CA ASN A 371 11.02 -29.79 -6.42
C ASN A 371 9.82 -30.44 -5.73
N HIS A 372 8.79 -29.67 -5.35
CA HIS A 372 7.59 -30.10 -4.64
C HIS A 372 7.90 -30.89 -3.36
N LYS A 373 8.82 -30.37 -2.53
CA LYS A 373 9.26 -31.00 -1.27
C LYS A 373 8.91 -30.10 -0.08
N THR A 374 8.84 -30.68 1.09
CA THR A 374 8.84 -29.95 2.36
C THR A 374 10.29 -29.69 2.75
N LEU A 375 10.60 -28.50 3.20
CA LEU A 375 11.91 -28.13 3.73
C LEU A 375 11.94 -28.31 5.25
N LEU A 376 13.13 -28.17 5.83
CA LEU A 376 13.28 -28.16 7.28
C LEU A 376 12.58 -26.89 7.85
N PRO A 377 12.10 -26.98 9.09
CA PRO A 377 11.56 -25.80 9.78
C PRO A 377 12.54 -24.64 9.80
N LEU A 378 12.02 -23.44 9.72
CA LEU A 378 12.84 -22.24 9.91
C LEU A 378 13.16 -22.08 11.39
N ASP A 379 14.44 -21.85 11.71
CA ASP A 379 14.92 -21.66 13.09
C ASP A 379 14.55 -20.26 13.65
N ASN A 380 13.96 -19.40 12.84
CA ASN A 380 13.70 -18.02 13.20
C ASN A 380 12.21 -17.72 13.24
N GLU A 381 11.81 -16.93 14.21
CA GLU A 381 10.48 -16.35 14.25
C GLU A 381 10.24 -15.48 13.00
N ILE A 382 9.05 -15.60 12.42
CA ILE A 382 8.58 -14.67 11.40
C ILE A 382 8.37 -13.33 12.10
N LYS A 383 9.15 -12.32 11.71
CA LYS A 383 8.97 -10.97 12.24
C LYS A 383 7.64 -10.41 11.71
N PRO A 384 6.63 -10.20 12.57
CA PRO A 384 5.35 -9.68 12.12
C PRO A 384 5.48 -8.19 11.75
N TRP A 385 4.85 -7.80 10.65
CA TRP A 385 4.79 -6.42 10.20
C TRP A 385 3.38 -5.85 10.45
N GLY A 386 3.23 -5.14 11.56
CA GLY A 386 2.08 -4.28 11.79
C GLY A 386 2.36 -2.90 11.19
N ALA A 387 1.51 -2.42 10.29
CA ALA A 387 1.70 -1.12 9.66
C ALA A 387 0.39 -0.39 9.45
N GLY A 388 0.44 0.94 9.54
CA GLY A 388 -0.60 1.81 9.05
C GLY A 388 -0.71 1.70 7.53
N THR A 389 -1.92 1.70 7.02
CA THR A 389 -2.23 1.61 5.58
C THR A 389 -3.62 2.21 5.41
N VAL A 390 -3.89 2.84 4.29
CA VAL A 390 -5.25 3.20 3.87
C VAL A 390 -5.65 2.35 2.67
N HIS A 391 -6.93 2.24 2.41
CA HIS A 391 -7.44 1.57 1.23
C HIS A 391 -8.46 2.44 0.53
N ILE A 392 -8.43 2.43 -0.81
CA ILE A 392 -9.30 3.17 -1.70
C ILE A 392 -9.81 2.22 -2.77
N SER A 393 -11.10 2.00 -2.80
CA SER A 393 -11.82 1.23 -3.82
C SER A 393 -12.80 2.13 -4.56
N ILE A 394 -12.66 2.22 -5.86
CA ILE A 394 -13.57 3.03 -6.70
C ILE A 394 -13.94 2.26 -7.96
N ILE A 395 -15.22 2.26 -8.28
CA ILE A 395 -15.75 1.79 -9.56
C ILE A 395 -16.64 2.92 -10.10
N ASP A 396 -16.41 3.36 -11.34
CA ASP A 396 -17.22 4.40 -11.97
C ASP A 396 -18.34 3.81 -12.83
N LYS A 397 -19.21 4.68 -13.34
CA LYS A 397 -20.34 4.30 -14.21
C LYS A 397 -19.94 3.65 -15.53
N GLU A 398 -18.67 3.81 -15.93
CA GLU A 398 -18.10 3.22 -17.15
C GLU A 398 -17.44 1.87 -16.87
N ASN A 399 -17.56 1.33 -15.64
CA ASN A 399 -16.90 0.11 -15.15
C ASN A 399 -15.37 0.17 -15.16
N ASN A 400 -14.77 1.37 -15.10
CA ASN A 400 -13.40 1.46 -14.67
C ASN A 400 -13.35 1.17 -13.17
N ALA A 401 -12.45 0.29 -12.75
CA ALA A 401 -12.29 -0.08 -11.35
C ALA A 401 -10.84 0.08 -10.90
N ILE A 402 -10.67 0.48 -9.66
CA ILE A 402 -9.37 0.59 -9.01
C ILE A 402 -9.45 0.08 -7.58
N SER A 403 -8.44 -0.71 -7.20
CA SER A 403 -8.12 -1.08 -5.83
C SER A 403 -6.75 -0.50 -5.52
N CYS A 404 -6.69 0.47 -4.63
CA CYS A 404 -5.47 1.19 -4.27
C CYS A 404 -5.19 1.04 -2.78
N THR A 405 -3.98 0.60 -2.44
CA THR A 405 -3.57 0.37 -1.06
C THR A 405 -2.29 1.17 -0.75
N PRO A 406 -2.39 2.50 -0.58
CA PRO A 406 -1.24 3.32 -0.28
C PRO A 406 -0.84 3.20 1.20
N SER A 407 0.46 3.31 1.47
CA SER A 407 1.02 3.09 2.80
C SER A 407 2.39 3.74 2.95
N GLY A 408 2.94 3.71 4.16
CA GLY A 408 4.25 4.27 4.42
C GLY A 408 4.25 5.78 4.58
N GLY A 409 5.43 6.36 4.85
CA GLY A 409 5.53 7.77 5.14
C GLY A 409 4.76 8.19 6.40
N TRP A 410 4.53 7.27 7.33
CA TRP A 410 3.78 7.54 8.56
C TRP A 410 4.44 8.63 9.40
N ILE A 411 3.66 9.35 10.18
CA ILE A 411 4.18 10.37 11.10
C ILE A 411 5.29 9.83 12.03
N ARG A 412 5.33 8.51 12.24
CA ARG A 412 6.36 7.83 13.02
C ARG A 412 7.58 7.35 12.21
N SER A 413 7.52 7.42 10.87
CA SER A 413 8.58 6.87 10.01
C SER A 413 9.86 7.67 10.09
N ASN A 414 9.72 8.96 9.86
CA ASN A 414 10.82 9.92 9.79
C ASN A 414 10.36 11.29 10.29
N GLU A 415 11.29 12.19 10.51
CA GLU A 415 10.97 13.60 10.69
C GLU A 415 10.37 14.16 9.39
N VAL A 416 9.41 15.05 9.53
CA VAL A 416 8.80 15.76 8.39
C VAL A 416 9.85 16.53 7.60
N VAL A 417 9.86 16.36 6.29
CA VAL A 417 10.62 17.23 5.38
C VAL A 417 9.96 18.60 5.41
N LYS A 418 10.66 19.58 5.99
CA LYS A 418 10.11 20.90 6.36
C LYS A 418 9.31 21.56 5.26
N ASP A 419 9.87 21.61 4.05
CA ASP A 419 9.29 22.34 2.93
C ASP A 419 8.22 21.55 2.17
N LEU A 420 8.07 20.25 2.49
CA LEU A 420 7.12 19.36 1.80
C LEU A 420 5.91 18.97 2.66
N GLY A 421 6.04 19.08 3.99
CA GLY A 421 4.94 18.83 4.92
C GLY A 421 4.59 17.34 5.12
N PHE A 422 5.48 16.42 4.78
CA PHE A 422 5.32 14.98 5.04
C PHE A 422 6.67 14.32 5.36
N PRO A 423 6.68 13.23 6.15
CA PRO A 423 7.89 12.44 6.39
C PRO A 423 8.14 11.45 5.24
N LEU A 424 9.40 11.04 5.06
CA LEU A 424 9.76 9.96 4.14
C LEU A 424 9.35 8.59 4.71
N GLY A 425 9.07 7.64 3.82
CA GLY A 425 8.74 6.28 4.20
C GLY A 425 9.95 5.51 4.74
N ASN A 426 9.67 4.45 5.51
CA ASN A 426 10.68 3.59 6.12
C ASN A 426 10.53 2.11 5.68
N ARG A 427 9.96 1.85 4.50
CA ARG A 427 9.71 0.49 4.00
C ARG A 427 10.96 -0.38 3.90
N LEU A 428 12.15 0.22 3.82
CA LEU A 428 13.41 -0.54 3.77
C LEU A 428 13.67 -1.36 5.05
N MET A 429 12.92 -1.08 6.14
CA MET A 429 12.94 -1.91 7.35
C MET A 429 12.52 -3.38 7.10
N THR A 430 11.90 -3.68 5.94
CA THR A 430 11.51 -5.05 5.57
C THR A 430 12.65 -5.85 4.97
N PHE A 431 13.78 -5.23 4.66
CA PHE A 431 15.00 -5.95 4.34
C PHE A 431 15.67 -6.53 5.60
N TYR A 432 16.42 -7.60 5.41
CA TYR A 432 17.27 -8.19 6.45
C TYR A 432 18.72 -7.74 6.29
N LEU A 433 19.33 -7.28 7.38
CA LEU A 433 20.76 -7.00 7.46
C LEU A 433 21.54 -8.21 8.01
N SER A 434 20.91 -8.99 8.90
CA SER A 434 21.52 -10.09 9.64
C SER A 434 21.36 -11.49 9.00
N LYS A 435 20.69 -11.58 7.80
CA LYS A 435 20.43 -12.87 7.14
C LYS A 435 21.03 -12.92 5.73
N PRO A 436 22.36 -13.07 5.57
CA PRO A 436 22.98 -13.25 4.25
C PRO A 436 22.38 -14.43 3.49
N GLY A 437 22.14 -14.24 2.18
CA GLY A 437 21.52 -15.28 1.35
C GLY A 437 19.98 -15.32 1.39
N HIS A 438 19.34 -14.61 2.30
CA HIS A 438 17.88 -14.46 2.29
C HIS A 438 17.41 -13.64 1.09
N VAL A 439 16.24 -13.97 0.52
CA VAL A 439 15.69 -13.25 -0.65
C VAL A 439 15.44 -11.76 -0.40
N ASN A 440 15.23 -11.37 0.85
CA ASN A 440 15.12 -9.98 1.28
C ASN A 440 16.39 -9.48 2.02
N PHE A 441 17.56 -10.08 1.75
CA PHE A 441 18.80 -9.51 2.23
C PHE A 441 19.02 -8.15 1.60
N ILE A 442 19.58 -7.22 2.37
CA ILE A 442 19.82 -5.83 1.95
C ILE A 442 20.49 -5.76 0.58
N SER A 443 19.95 -4.94 -0.30
CA SER A 443 20.47 -4.75 -1.64
C SER A 443 20.23 -3.31 -2.11
N PRO A 444 21.22 -2.70 -2.77
CA PRO A 444 21.06 -1.37 -3.36
C PRO A 444 20.14 -1.40 -4.57
N SER A 445 19.45 -0.30 -4.80
CA SER A 445 18.60 -0.07 -5.98
C SER A 445 17.52 -1.14 -6.20
N GLN A 446 17.08 -1.81 -5.14
CA GLN A 446 16.08 -2.88 -5.18
C GLN A 446 14.79 -2.47 -4.48
N GLN A 447 13.66 -2.96 -4.97
CA GLN A 447 12.38 -2.86 -4.25
C GLN A 447 12.38 -3.84 -3.07
N PRO A 448 11.90 -3.43 -1.88
CA PRO A 448 11.67 -4.33 -0.77
C PRO A 448 10.42 -5.18 -1.00
N ARG A 449 10.26 -6.25 -0.22
CA ARG A 449 8.96 -6.90 -0.04
C ARG A 449 8.01 -5.93 0.64
N THR A 450 6.73 -5.88 0.20
CA THR A 450 5.69 -5.08 0.85
C THR A 450 4.50 -5.93 1.29
N THR A 451 3.79 -5.47 2.31
CA THR A 451 2.55 -6.10 2.80
C THR A 451 1.30 -5.63 2.04
N LEU A 452 1.45 -4.75 1.06
CA LEU A 452 0.34 -4.14 0.35
C LEU A 452 -0.35 -5.15 -0.56
N SER A 453 -1.66 -5.24 -0.41
CA SER A 453 -2.48 -6.27 -1.05
C SER A 453 -3.80 -5.71 -1.58
N PRO A 454 -3.76 -4.81 -2.58
CA PRO A 454 -4.98 -4.44 -3.31
C PRO A 454 -5.57 -5.67 -4.01
N THR A 455 -6.89 -5.69 -4.18
CA THR A 455 -7.64 -6.82 -4.76
C THR A 455 -8.70 -6.34 -5.71
N LEU A 456 -8.74 -6.93 -6.90
CA LEU A 456 -9.90 -6.88 -7.80
C LEU A 456 -10.44 -8.28 -8.03
N ILE A 457 -11.75 -8.40 -7.98
CA ILE A 457 -12.47 -9.65 -8.21
C ILE A 457 -13.43 -9.42 -9.37
N ILE A 458 -13.35 -10.29 -10.35
CA ILE A 458 -14.09 -10.13 -11.61
C ILE A 458 -14.73 -11.46 -11.96
N ASN A 459 -16.03 -11.46 -12.24
CA ASN A 459 -16.68 -12.67 -12.68
C ASN A 459 -16.29 -13.04 -14.12
N LYS A 460 -16.48 -14.30 -14.47
CA LYS A 460 -16.09 -14.85 -15.79
C LYS A 460 -16.68 -14.07 -16.98
N GLN A 461 -17.84 -13.46 -16.81
CA GLN A 461 -18.54 -12.68 -17.85
C GLN A 461 -18.13 -11.18 -17.83
N GLU A 462 -17.26 -10.77 -16.92
CA GLU A 462 -16.86 -9.37 -16.66
C GLU A 462 -18.04 -8.42 -16.36
N LYS A 463 -19.16 -8.97 -15.89
CA LYS A 463 -20.37 -8.20 -15.55
C LYS A 463 -20.41 -7.75 -14.11
N GLU A 464 -19.64 -8.41 -13.25
CA GLU A 464 -19.52 -8.10 -11.84
C GLU A 464 -18.07 -7.83 -11.51
N ILE A 465 -17.81 -6.68 -10.92
CA ILE A 465 -16.49 -6.24 -10.47
C ILE A 465 -16.60 -5.85 -9.01
N MET A 466 -15.72 -6.39 -8.18
CA MET A 466 -15.54 -5.97 -6.81
C MET A 466 -14.11 -5.45 -6.63
N SER A 467 -13.99 -4.29 -6.01
CA SER A 467 -12.72 -3.77 -5.53
C SER A 467 -12.70 -3.84 -4.02
N CYS A 468 -11.67 -4.44 -3.44
CA CYS A 468 -11.53 -4.53 -1.99
C CYS A 468 -10.06 -4.50 -1.56
N GLY A 469 -9.86 -4.30 -0.26
CA GLY A 469 -8.59 -4.32 0.42
C GLY A 469 -8.75 -3.87 1.86
N THR A 470 -7.69 -4.00 2.64
CA THR A 470 -7.69 -3.63 4.05
C THR A 470 -6.38 -2.95 4.44
N MET A 471 -6.39 -2.30 5.60
CA MET A 471 -5.18 -1.93 6.33
C MET A 471 -4.62 -3.14 7.10
N GLY A 472 -3.49 -3.01 7.82
CA GLY A 472 -3.09 -3.94 8.87
C GLY A 472 -1.83 -4.75 8.61
N GLY A 473 -0.94 -4.34 7.69
CA GLY A 473 0.32 -5.04 7.48
C GLY A 473 0.10 -6.52 7.11
N ASP A 474 0.68 -7.42 7.87
CA ASP A 474 0.55 -8.88 7.64
C ASP A 474 -0.89 -9.41 7.81
N ALA A 475 -1.78 -8.68 8.47
CA ALA A 475 -3.18 -9.07 8.61
C ALA A 475 -4.01 -8.84 7.33
N GLN A 476 -3.54 -8.04 6.37
CA GLN A 476 -4.31 -7.70 5.17
C GLN A 476 -4.87 -8.93 4.44
N ASP A 477 -4.01 -9.89 4.11
CA ASP A 477 -4.42 -11.08 3.37
C ASP A 477 -5.20 -12.07 4.22
N GLN A 478 -4.94 -12.09 5.53
CA GLN A 478 -5.69 -12.91 6.48
C GLN A 478 -7.17 -12.47 6.55
N TRP A 479 -7.40 -11.15 6.66
CA TRP A 479 -8.77 -10.60 6.71
C TRP A 479 -9.47 -10.71 5.37
N GLN A 480 -8.76 -10.42 4.26
CA GLN A 480 -9.33 -10.54 2.93
C GLN A 480 -9.70 -11.99 2.60
N ALA A 481 -8.85 -12.97 2.95
CA ALA A 481 -9.15 -14.38 2.72
C ALA A 481 -10.38 -14.84 3.52
N GLN A 482 -10.51 -14.42 4.79
CA GLN A 482 -11.73 -14.70 5.58
C GLN A 482 -12.98 -14.12 4.93
N PHE A 483 -12.92 -12.85 4.50
CA PHE A 483 -14.02 -12.19 3.81
C PHE A 483 -14.41 -12.90 2.50
N LEU A 484 -13.43 -13.38 1.74
CA LEU A 484 -13.66 -14.00 0.44
C LEU A 484 -14.10 -15.47 0.53
N ILE A 485 -13.81 -16.16 1.63
CA ILE A 485 -14.25 -17.54 1.88
C ILE A 485 -15.70 -17.56 2.37
N ASN A 486 -16.09 -16.60 3.22
CA ASN A 486 -17.44 -16.47 3.75
C ASN A 486 -18.40 -15.80 2.76
#